data_05ae32e5843c0c6f236837e88824ccc6
#
_entry.id   05ae32e5843c0c6f236837e88824ccc6
#
_cell.length_a   1.000
_cell.length_b   1.000
_cell.length_c   1.000
_cell.angle_alpha   90.00
_cell.angle_beta   90.00
_cell.angle_gamma   90.00
#
_symmetry.space_group_name_H-M   'P 1'
#
loop_
_entity.id
_entity.type
_entity.pdbx_description
1 polymer ?
#
loop_
_entity_poly.entity_id
_entity_poly.type
_entity_poly.pdbx_seq_one_letter_code
_entity_poly.pdbx_strand_id
1 'polypeptide(L)'
;KPLSRQKVLENLGVFFAQLPKSLEPFIEELLVHYLLSNGEHALPLEALLKQVEKVRAWRLNDFMNKVGRDCTLFSVQSGAFALRAFAREEEAAMLPVVAKADALLDQGHLYKTGGAASVGKVDVAGRSLVVKRYNIKGFAHWLKRFWRPSRAWHSWQEGNRLLFLGIPTPKPLALLETRFLWLRGKA
;
A
#
# COMPACT_ATOMS: atom_id res chain seq x y z
N LYS A 1 16.12 -27.63 25.03
CA LYS A 1 16.56 -28.37 23.82
C LYS A 1 17.17 -27.37 22.86
N PRO A 2 18.39 -27.55 22.36
CA PRO A 2 19.00 -26.61 21.43
C PRO A 2 18.14 -26.52 20.15
N LEU A 3 18.14 -25.34 19.53
CA LEU A 3 17.41 -25.10 18.30
C LEU A 3 18.09 -25.85 17.14
N SER A 4 17.31 -26.39 16.21
CA SER A 4 17.86 -26.93 14.97
C SER A 4 18.41 -25.79 14.10
N ARG A 5 19.42 -26.08 13.25
CA ARG A 5 19.99 -25.09 12.30
C ARG A 5 18.92 -24.44 11.43
N GLN A 6 17.95 -25.23 10.98
CA GLN A 6 16.83 -24.71 10.18
C GLN A 6 16.01 -23.68 11.00
N LYS A 7 15.75 -23.94 12.27
CA LYS A 7 15.00 -23.02 13.12
C LYS A 7 15.78 -21.76 13.45
N VAL A 8 17.10 -21.88 13.62
CA VAL A 8 17.99 -20.72 13.77
C VAL A 8 17.94 -19.85 12.51
N LEU A 9 18.06 -20.43 11.32
CA LEU A 9 17.96 -19.72 10.05
C LEU A 9 16.63 -18.98 9.90
N GLU A 10 15.52 -19.64 10.21
CA GLU A 10 14.18 -19.04 10.17
C GLU A 10 14.07 -17.85 11.13
N ASN A 11 14.51 -18.00 12.38
CA ASN A 11 14.42 -16.96 13.39
C ASN A 11 15.32 -15.76 13.05
N LEU A 12 16.56 -15.99 12.63
CA LEU A 12 17.48 -14.94 12.20
C LEU A 12 16.98 -14.26 10.93
N GLY A 13 16.42 -15.02 9.98
CA GLY A 13 15.78 -14.47 8.79
C GLY A 13 14.62 -13.53 9.11
N VAL A 14 13.77 -13.87 10.08
CA VAL A 14 12.69 -12.98 10.55
C VAL A 14 13.26 -11.74 11.25
N PHE A 15 14.29 -11.90 12.09
CA PHE A 15 14.92 -10.78 12.79
C PHE A 15 15.54 -9.79 11.79
N PHE A 16 16.42 -10.25 10.91
CA PHE A 16 17.10 -9.40 9.94
C PHE A 16 16.14 -8.80 8.89
N ALA A 17 15.05 -9.47 8.55
CA ALA A 17 14.03 -8.92 7.65
C ALA A 17 13.30 -7.68 8.22
N GLN A 18 13.37 -7.45 9.53
CA GLN A 18 12.78 -6.26 10.18
C GLN A 18 13.67 -5.03 10.06
N LEU A 19 14.96 -5.21 9.81
CA LEU A 19 15.89 -4.10 9.68
C LEU A 19 15.59 -3.28 8.43
N PRO A 20 15.75 -1.94 8.51
CA PRO A 20 15.66 -1.08 7.34
C PRO A 20 16.61 -1.55 6.22
N LYS A 21 16.19 -1.36 4.98
CA LYS A 21 16.99 -1.79 3.82
C LYS A 21 18.37 -1.11 3.77
N SER A 22 18.52 0.07 4.36
CA SER A 22 19.79 0.79 4.52
C SER A 22 20.81 0.05 5.40
N LEU A 23 20.38 -0.87 6.26
CA LEU A 23 21.25 -1.70 7.10
C LEU A 23 21.61 -3.05 6.45
N GLU A 24 21.11 -3.33 5.26
CA GLU A 24 21.40 -4.59 4.55
C GLU A 24 22.90 -4.83 4.31
N PRO A 25 23.73 -3.82 3.95
CA PRO A 25 25.17 -3.99 3.83
C PRO A 25 25.89 -4.43 5.11
N PHE A 26 25.27 -4.22 6.27
CA PHE A 26 25.84 -4.55 7.58
C PHE A 26 25.37 -5.89 8.14
N ILE A 27 24.54 -6.65 7.40
CA ILE A 27 24.00 -7.93 7.89
C ILE A 27 25.11 -8.92 8.20
N GLU A 28 26.17 -8.96 7.40
CA GLU A 28 27.34 -9.84 7.63
C GLU A 28 28.01 -9.51 8.96
N GLU A 29 28.32 -8.24 9.21
CA GLU A 29 28.94 -7.80 10.44
C GLU A 29 28.06 -8.10 11.67
N LEU A 30 26.76 -7.80 11.58
CA LEU A 30 25.81 -8.09 12.63
C LEU A 30 25.68 -9.59 12.90
N LEU A 31 25.73 -10.41 11.86
CA LEU A 31 25.74 -11.88 11.99
C LEU A 31 27.02 -12.36 12.71
N VAL A 32 28.20 -11.83 12.34
CA VAL A 32 29.46 -12.17 12.99
C VAL A 32 29.38 -11.83 14.48
N HIS A 33 28.93 -10.64 14.85
CA HIS A 33 28.75 -10.26 16.25
C HIS A 33 27.79 -11.20 17.01
N TYR A 34 26.69 -11.59 16.39
CA TYR A 34 25.79 -12.59 16.97
C TYR A 34 26.46 -13.93 17.21
N LEU A 35 27.25 -14.40 16.24
CA LEU A 35 27.92 -15.72 16.28
C LEU A 35 29.08 -15.78 17.27
N LEU A 36 29.67 -14.63 17.67
CA LEU A 36 30.69 -14.60 18.71
C LEU A 36 30.19 -15.17 20.05
N SER A 37 28.88 -14.99 20.34
CA SER A 37 28.25 -15.52 21.55
C SER A 37 27.39 -16.76 21.31
N ASN A 38 27.18 -17.16 20.04
CA ASN A 38 26.28 -18.24 19.64
C ASN A 38 26.89 -19.07 18.50
N GLY A 39 28.14 -19.53 18.70
CA GLY A 39 28.91 -20.24 17.67
C GLY A 39 28.23 -21.51 17.13
N GLU A 40 27.40 -22.17 17.97
CA GLU A 40 26.59 -23.33 17.59
C GLU A 40 25.51 -23.00 16.54
N HIS A 41 25.17 -21.71 16.37
CA HIS A 41 24.21 -21.21 15.40
C HIS A 41 24.85 -20.87 14.03
N ALA A 42 26.13 -21.24 13.83
CA ALA A 42 26.82 -20.95 12.57
C ALA A 42 26.06 -21.43 11.34
N LEU A 43 25.88 -20.52 10.39
CA LEU A 43 25.16 -20.76 9.14
C LEU A 43 25.76 -19.91 8.00
N PRO A 44 25.63 -20.32 6.72
CA PRO A 44 26.14 -19.57 5.59
C PRO A 44 25.38 -18.23 5.45
N LEU A 45 26.13 -17.14 5.25
CA LEU A 45 25.56 -15.80 5.02
C LEU A 45 24.56 -15.80 3.84
N GLU A 46 24.90 -16.48 2.74
CA GLU A 46 24.02 -16.56 1.58
C GLU A 46 22.65 -17.19 1.91
N ALA A 47 22.63 -18.24 2.74
CA ALA A 47 21.39 -18.85 3.19
C ALA A 47 20.56 -17.87 4.03
N LEU A 48 21.20 -17.09 4.90
CA LEU A 48 20.53 -16.06 5.69
C LEU A 48 19.96 -14.96 4.80
N LEU A 49 20.71 -14.41 3.86
CA LEU A 49 20.25 -13.36 2.94
C LEU A 49 19.05 -13.84 2.13
N LYS A 50 19.10 -15.05 1.60
CA LYS A 50 17.98 -15.67 0.88
C LYS A 50 16.74 -15.83 1.76
N GLN A 51 16.91 -16.20 3.03
CA GLN A 51 15.80 -16.29 3.98
C GLN A 51 15.23 -14.90 4.33
N VAL A 52 16.07 -13.88 4.48
CA VAL A 52 15.66 -12.49 4.69
C VAL A 52 14.78 -11.99 3.53
N GLU A 53 15.24 -12.21 2.29
CA GLU A 53 14.46 -11.84 1.09
C GLU A 53 13.12 -12.56 1.04
N LYS A 54 13.09 -13.86 1.32
CA LYS A 54 11.85 -14.66 1.39
C LYS A 54 10.86 -14.09 2.41
N VAL A 55 11.34 -13.74 3.60
CA VAL A 55 10.50 -13.16 4.65
C VAL A 55 10.00 -11.77 4.25
N ARG A 56 10.86 -10.92 3.68
CA ARG A 56 10.46 -9.58 3.18
C ARG A 56 9.40 -9.70 2.09
N ALA A 57 9.58 -10.59 1.12
CA ALA A 57 8.61 -10.82 0.05
C ALA A 57 7.27 -11.32 0.61
N TRP A 58 7.29 -12.25 1.56
CA TRP A 58 6.09 -12.72 2.24
C TRP A 58 5.38 -11.59 3.00
N ARG A 59 6.10 -10.76 3.77
CA ARG A 59 5.52 -9.62 4.50
C ARG A 59 4.89 -8.59 3.58
N LEU A 60 5.56 -8.28 2.45
CA LEU A 60 5.00 -7.37 1.44
C LEU A 60 3.70 -7.95 0.85
N ASN A 61 3.70 -9.22 0.49
CA ASN A 61 2.51 -9.87 -0.07
C ASN A 61 1.35 -9.90 0.93
N ASP A 62 1.61 -10.25 2.19
CA ASP A 62 0.61 -10.22 3.27
C ASP A 62 0.04 -8.81 3.47
N PHE A 63 0.91 -7.78 3.49
CA PHE A 63 0.47 -6.39 3.57
C PHE A 63 -0.39 -5.99 2.36
N MET A 64 0.03 -6.31 1.13
CA MET A 64 -0.73 -5.98 -0.08
C MET A 64 -2.10 -6.69 -0.12
N ASN A 65 -2.20 -7.90 0.41
CA ASN A 65 -3.48 -8.59 0.59
C ASN A 65 -4.40 -7.85 1.59
N LYS A 66 -3.83 -7.22 2.61
CA LYS A 66 -4.58 -6.39 3.58
C LYS A 66 -5.09 -5.08 2.98
N VAL A 67 -4.32 -4.46 2.07
CA VAL A 67 -4.72 -3.22 1.37
C VAL A 67 -6.04 -3.37 0.60
N GLY A 68 -6.36 -4.58 0.16
CA GLY A 68 -7.55 -4.91 -0.63
C GLY A 68 -8.76 -5.42 0.14
N ARG A 69 -8.68 -5.53 1.48
CA ARG A 69 -9.76 -6.11 2.29
C ARG A 69 -10.01 -5.34 3.57
N ASP A 70 -11.19 -5.52 4.15
CA ASP A 70 -11.50 -5.00 5.47
C ASP A 70 -10.64 -5.69 6.55
N CYS A 71 -9.94 -4.91 7.37
CA CYS A 71 -9.04 -5.40 8.41
C CYS A 71 -8.69 -4.28 9.41
N THR A 72 -7.79 -4.54 10.35
CA THR A 72 -7.34 -3.55 11.35
C THR A 72 -6.64 -2.33 10.74
N LEU A 73 -6.03 -2.46 9.56
CA LEU A 73 -5.30 -1.37 8.89
C LEU A 73 -6.14 -0.62 7.87
N PHE A 74 -7.10 -1.30 7.23
CA PHE A 74 -7.89 -0.76 6.13
C PHE A 74 -9.37 -1.07 6.32
N SER A 75 -10.21 -0.10 5.97
CA SER A 75 -11.64 -0.30 5.80
C SER A 75 -11.95 -0.40 4.31
N VAL A 76 -12.53 -1.51 3.88
CA VAL A 76 -12.89 -1.72 2.47
C VAL A 76 -14.36 -2.12 2.37
N GLN A 77 -15.15 -1.23 1.78
CA GLN A 77 -16.59 -1.38 1.61
C GLN A 77 -16.88 -1.55 0.11
N SER A 78 -17.29 -2.75 -0.29
CA SER A 78 -17.65 -3.05 -1.68
C SER A 78 -19.15 -3.24 -1.79
N GLY A 79 -19.82 -2.39 -2.58
CA GLY A 79 -21.23 -2.45 -2.90
C GLY A 79 -21.48 -2.45 -4.39
N ALA A 80 -22.79 -2.61 -4.78
CA ALA A 80 -23.21 -2.61 -6.18
C ALA A 80 -22.89 -1.29 -6.91
N PHE A 81 -22.89 -0.15 -6.19
CA PHE A 81 -22.74 1.18 -6.77
C PHE A 81 -21.42 1.88 -6.42
N ALA A 82 -20.69 1.37 -5.46
CA ALA A 82 -19.40 1.95 -5.07
C ALA A 82 -18.47 0.93 -4.41
N LEU A 83 -17.18 1.10 -4.63
CA LEU A 83 -16.10 0.60 -3.79
C LEU A 83 -15.49 1.79 -3.06
N ARG A 84 -15.40 1.69 -1.74
CA ARG A 84 -14.70 2.65 -0.90
C ARG A 84 -13.59 1.92 -0.16
N ALA A 85 -12.43 2.52 -0.10
CA ALA A 85 -11.34 2.03 0.75
C ALA A 85 -10.75 3.22 1.53
N PHE A 86 -10.39 2.99 2.78
CA PHE A 86 -9.81 3.99 3.68
C PHE A 86 -8.64 3.38 4.45
N ALA A 87 -7.63 4.18 4.75
CA ALA A 87 -6.80 3.89 5.90
C ALA A 87 -7.71 3.86 7.14
N ARG A 88 -7.70 2.81 7.94
CA ARG A 88 -8.71 2.58 9.01
C ARG A 88 -8.80 3.77 9.97
N GLU A 89 -7.69 4.33 10.37
CA GLU A 89 -7.60 5.48 11.28
C GLU A 89 -8.17 6.78 10.67
N GLU A 90 -8.28 6.86 9.35
CA GLU A 90 -8.75 8.03 8.61
C GLU A 90 -10.22 7.90 8.15
N GLU A 91 -10.84 6.74 8.33
CA GLU A 91 -12.17 6.45 7.78
C GLU A 91 -13.21 7.49 8.20
N ALA A 92 -13.32 7.78 9.49
CA ALA A 92 -14.31 8.74 10.01
C ALA A 92 -14.12 10.15 9.44
N ALA A 93 -12.86 10.60 9.30
CA ALA A 93 -12.53 11.92 8.76
C ALA A 93 -12.73 11.98 7.24
N MET A 94 -12.49 10.88 6.53
CA MET A 94 -12.54 10.85 5.06
C MET A 94 -13.92 10.51 4.49
N LEU A 95 -14.82 9.90 5.24
CA LEU A 95 -16.18 9.59 4.79
C LEU A 95 -16.92 10.83 4.22
N PRO A 96 -17.00 11.98 4.92
CA PRO A 96 -17.65 13.17 4.39
C PRO A 96 -16.88 13.80 3.22
N VAL A 97 -15.55 13.64 3.16
CA VAL A 97 -14.72 14.14 2.07
C VAL A 97 -15.01 13.36 0.79
N VAL A 98 -15.02 12.03 0.89
CA VAL A 98 -15.28 11.13 -0.23
C VAL A 98 -16.70 11.32 -0.78
N ALA A 99 -17.69 11.53 0.09
CA ALA A 99 -19.07 11.80 -0.31
C ALA A 99 -19.23 13.08 -1.17
N LYS A 100 -18.33 14.05 -1.01
CA LYS A 100 -18.35 15.36 -1.71
C LYS A 100 -17.11 15.59 -2.57
N ALA A 101 -16.35 14.53 -2.89
CA ALA A 101 -15.02 14.63 -3.51
C ALA A 101 -15.04 15.43 -4.84
N ASP A 102 -16.03 15.23 -5.69
CA ASP A 102 -16.16 15.96 -6.96
C ASP A 102 -16.38 17.46 -6.71
N ALA A 103 -17.33 17.82 -5.83
CA ALA A 103 -17.62 19.22 -5.51
C ALA A 103 -16.42 19.92 -4.83
N LEU A 104 -15.74 19.21 -3.93
CA LEU A 104 -14.54 19.73 -3.26
C LEU A 104 -13.41 19.97 -4.26
N LEU A 105 -13.21 19.05 -5.21
CA LEU A 105 -12.20 19.20 -6.24
C LEU A 105 -12.51 20.37 -7.18
N ASP A 106 -13.78 20.55 -7.57
CA ASP A 106 -14.21 21.62 -8.47
C ASP A 106 -14.13 23.01 -7.80
N GLN A 107 -14.21 23.09 -6.47
CA GLN A 107 -14.02 24.31 -5.66
C GLN A 107 -12.58 24.52 -5.21
N GLY A 108 -11.72 23.50 -5.31
CA GLY A 108 -10.35 23.52 -4.84
C GLY A 108 -9.37 24.20 -5.81
N HIS A 109 -8.11 24.25 -5.40
CA HIS A 109 -7.03 24.72 -6.27
C HIS A 109 -6.58 23.60 -7.21
N LEU A 110 -6.91 23.72 -8.50
CA LEU A 110 -6.59 22.72 -9.51
C LEU A 110 -5.15 22.87 -10.01
N TYR A 111 -4.34 21.84 -9.81
CA TYR A 111 -2.99 21.73 -10.38
C TYR A 111 -3.02 21.21 -11.81
N LYS A 112 -4.00 20.38 -12.14
CA LYS A 112 -4.14 19.77 -13.46
C LYS A 112 -5.61 19.50 -13.74
N THR A 113 -6.06 19.92 -14.94
CA THR A 113 -7.42 19.66 -15.44
C THR A 113 -7.38 18.91 -16.75
N GLY A 114 -8.41 18.11 -17.03
CA GLY A 114 -8.62 17.44 -18.30
C GLY A 114 -7.74 16.21 -18.52
N GLY A 115 -7.81 15.67 -19.72
CA GLY A 115 -7.09 14.47 -20.09
C GLY A 115 -7.53 13.23 -19.30
N ALA A 116 -6.57 12.44 -18.81
CA ALA A 116 -6.82 11.17 -18.12
C ALA A 116 -7.14 11.33 -16.64
N ALA A 117 -6.78 12.45 -16.01
CA ALA A 117 -7.05 12.75 -14.60
C ALA A 117 -7.03 14.24 -14.34
N SER A 118 -7.84 14.67 -13.36
CA SER A 118 -7.78 15.98 -12.72
C SER A 118 -7.16 15.84 -11.34
N VAL A 119 -6.32 16.80 -10.95
CA VAL A 119 -5.64 16.80 -9.66
C VAL A 119 -5.76 18.18 -9.04
N GLY A 120 -6.17 18.26 -7.79
CA GLY A 120 -6.28 19.53 -7.09
C GLY A 120 -6.03 19.39 -5.60
N LYS A 121 -5.74 20.54 -4.98
CA LYS A 121 -5.65 20.70 -3.54
C LYS A 121 -7.01 21.15 -3.01
N VAL A 122 -7.47 20.52 -1.96
CA VAL A 122 -8.68 20.88 -1.22
C VAL A 122 -8.34 21.03 0.25
N ASP A 123 -8.91 22.05 0.88
CA ASP A 123 -8.73 22.28 2.32
C ASP A 123 -10.03 21.90 3.03
N VAL A 124 -9.98 20.91 3.92
CA VAL A 124 -11.13 20.38 4.64
C VAL A 124 -10.76 20.19 6.11
N ALA A 125 -11.56 20.79 6.99
CA ALA A 125 -11.38 20.69 8.45
C ALA A 125 -9.94 21.04 8.91
N GLY A 126 -9.32 22.07 8.32
CA GLY A 126 -7.96 22.51 8.64
C GLY A 126 -6.84 21.65 8.07
N ARG A 127 -7.17 20.64 7.25
CA ARG A 127 -6.20 19.76 6.56
C ARG A 127 -6.17 20.07 5.07
N SER A 128 -4.96 20.17 4.51
CA SER A 128 -4.75 20.26 3.07
C SER A 128 -4.62 18.86 2.49
N LEU A 129 -5.52 18.52 1.58
CA LEU A 129 -5.58 17.20 0.93
C LEU A 129 -5.36 17.36 -0.58
N VAL A 130 -4.75 16.36 -1.21
CA VAL A 130 -4.67 16.26 -2.66
C VAL A 130 -5.71 15.25 -3.14
N VAL A 131 -6.64 15.71 -3.97
CA VAL A 131 -7.66 14.88 -4.59
C VAL A 131 -7.27 14.64 -6.04
N LYS A 132 -7.30 13.36 -6.45
CA LYS A 132 -7.04 12.96 -7.83
C LYS A 132 -8.24 12.20 -8.37
N ARG A 133 -8.92 12.81 -9.36
CA ARG A 133 -10.07 12.22 -10.06
C ARG A 133 -9.62 11.65 -11.40
N TYR A 134 -9.94 10.39 -11.67
CA TYR A 134 -9.65 9.74 -12.94
C TYR A 134 -10.85 9.88 -13.89
N ASN A 135 -10.62 10.48 -15.05
CA ASN A 135 -11.66 10.76 -16.03
C ASN A 135 -11.86 9.57 -16.98
N ILE A 136 -13.12 9.29 -17.32
CA ILE A 136 -13.47 8.30 -18.34
C ILE A 136 -13.50 9.02 -19.70
N LYS A 137 -12.66 8.60 -20.64
CA LYS A 137 -12.53 9.26 -21.96
C LYS A 137 -13.57 8.86 -23.01
N GLY A 138 -14.62 8.10 -22.66
CA GLY A 138 -15.66 7.71 -23.59
C GLY A 138 -16.09 6.25 -23.47
N PHE A 139 -17.26 5.93 -24.01
CA PHE A 139 -17.91 4.63 -23.86
C PHE A 139 -17.09 3.45 -24.42
N ALA A 140 -16.49 3.62 -25.63
CA ALA A 140 -15.68 2.56 -26.23
C ALA A 140 -14.39 2.25 -25.44
N HIS A 141 -13.78 3.27 -24.84
CA HIS A 141 -12.63 3.10 -23.95
C HIS A 141 -13.02 2.46 -22.62
N TRP A 142 -14.18 2.80 -22.10
CA TRP A 142 -14.76 2.18 -20.91
C TRP A 142 -15.07 0.70 -21.14
N LEU A 143 -15.72 0.34 -22.25
CA LEU A 143 -16.08 -1.03 -22.60
C LEU A 143 -14.87 -1.98 -22.71
N LYS A 144 -13.70 -1.47 -23.14
CA LYS A 144 -12.45 -2.24 -23.23
C LYS A 144 -11.77 -2.46 -21.87
N ARG A 145 -12.19 -1.76 -20.81
CA ARG A 145 -11.47 -1.72 -19.53
C ARG A 145 -12.33 -2.02 -18.29
N PHE A 146 -13.62 -2.23 -18.42
CA PHE A 146 -14.50 -2.37 -17.25
C PHE A 146 -14.17 -3.57 -16.34
N TRP A 147 -13.53 -4.60 -16.85
CA TRP A 147 -13.07 -5.77 -16.09
C TRP A 147 -11.68 -5.58 -15.43
N ARG A 148 -10.92 -4.57 -15.83
CA ARG A 148 -9.59 -4.32 -15.24
C ARG A 148 -9.72 -3.48 -13.98
N PRO A 149 -8.79 -3.64 -12.98
CA PRO A 149 -8.70 -2.72 -11.85
C PRO A 149 -8.66 -1.26 -12.32
N SER A 150 -9.38 -0.37 -11.63
CA SER A 150 -9.36 1.05 -11.98
C SER A 150 -7.97 1.63 -11.72
N ARG A 151 -7.68 2.77 -12.37
CA ARG A 151 -6.44 3.51 -12.11
C ARG A 151 -6.36 4.00 -10.66
N ALA A 152 -7.51 4.35 -10.07
CA ALA A 152 -7.56 4.77 -8.68
C ALA A 152 -7.21 3.61 -7.75
N TRP A 153 -7.76 2.41 -8.01
CA TRP A 153 -7.40 1.21 -7.27
C TRP A 153 -5.91 0.88 -7.38
N HIS A 154 -5.36 0.95 -8.58
CA HIS A 154 -3.92 0.76 -8.78
C HIS A 154 -3.09 1.80 -8.03
N SER A 155 -3.47 3.09 -8.09
CA SER A 155 -2.79 4.14 -7.30
C SER A 155 -2.90 3.93 -5.80
N TRP A 156 -4.04 3.44 -5.31
CA TRP A 156 -4.23 3.07 -3.91
C TRP A 156 -3.26 1.96 -3.49
N GLN A 157 -3.17 0.90 -4.28
CA GLN A 157 -2.28 -0.21 -4.00
C GLN A 157 -0.81 0.21 -4.04
N GLU A 158 -0.37 0.90 -5.10
CA GLU A 158 1.03 1.31 -5.25
C GLU A 158 1.43 2.38 -4.23
N GLY A 159 0.57 3.32 -3.87
CA GLY A 159 0.86 4.28 -2.82
C GLY A 159 1.10 3.61 -1.47
N ASN A 160 0.25 2.64 -1.09
CA ASN A 160 0.44 1.86 0.12
C ASN A 160 1.68 0.94 0.05
N ARG A 161 1.98 0.37 -1.12
CA ARG A 161 3.19 -0.40 -1.35
C ARG A 161 4.46 0.42 -1.14
N LEU A 162 4.51 1.63 -1.70
CA LEU A 162 5.64 2.54 -1.52
C LEU A 162 5.85 2.90 -0.05
N LEU A 163 4.77 3.22 0.68
CA LEU A 163 4.84 3.47 2.13
C LEU A 163 5.38 2.28 2.90
N PHE A 164 4.89 1.07 2.60
CA PHE A 164 5.37 -0.16 3.25
C PHE A 164 6.87 -0.39 3.02
N LEU A 165 7.37 -0.03 1.83
CA LEU A 165 8.79 -0.12 1.48
C LEU A 165 9.64 1.02 2.04
N GLY A 166 9.04 1.97 2.80
CA GLY A 166 9.74 3.13 3.35
C GLY A 166 10.12 4.19 2.31
N ILE A 167 9.50 4.16 1.12
CA ILE A 167 9.72 5.14 0.05
C ILE A 167 8.85 6.37 0.34
N PRO A 168 9.43 7.58 0.46
CA PRO A 168 8.68 8.80 0.70
C PRO A 168 7.62 9.03 -0.39
N THR A 169 6.35 9.00 0.02
CA THR A 169 5.20 9.23 -0.87
C THR A 169 4.03 9.81 -0.08
N PRO A 170 3.14 10.59 -0.70
CA PRO A 170 1.91 11.01 -0.05
C PRO A 170 1.10 9.81 0.43
N LYS A 171 0.68 9.84 1.72
CA LYS A 171 -0.11 8.77 2.32
C LYS A 171 -1.48 8.67 1.63
N PRO A 172 -1.86 7.52 1.07
CA PRO A 172 -3.22 7.31 0.59
C PRO A 172 -4.18 7.25 1.77
N LEU A 173 -5.16 8.17 1.81
CA LEU A 173 -6.12 8.28 2.91
C LEU A 173 -7.43 7.58 2.58
N ALA A 174 -7.91 7.76 1.35
CA ALA A 174 -9.15 7.20 0.87
C ALA A 174 -9.15 6.93 -0.63
N LEU A 175 -9.98 6.02 -1.04
CA LEU A 175 -10.32 5.70 -2.44
C LEU A 175 -11.84 5.65 -2.58
N LEU A 176 -12.36 6.26 -3.64
CA LEU A 176 -13.72 6.04 -4.14
C LEU A 176 -13.68 5.56 -5.58
N GLU A 177 -14.36 4.47 -5.86
CA GLU A 177 -14.63 3.99 -7.20
C GLU A 177 -16.15 3.84 -7.33
N THR A 178 -16.78 4.63 -8.20
CA THR A 178 -18.19 4.46 -8.52
C THR A 178 -18.37 3.23 -9.43
N ARG A 179 -19.45 2.50 -9.23
CA ARG A 179 -19.80 1.30 -9.99
C ARG A 179 -21.26 1.38 -10.40
N PHE A 180 -21.62 0.75 -11.48
CA PHE A 180 -23.00 0.46 -11.81
C PHE A 180 -23.14 -1.05 -11.90
N LEU A 181 -23.73 -1.64 -10.86
CA LEU A 181 -23.70 -3.10 -10.63
C LEU A 181 -22.23 -3.59 -10.58
N TRP A 182 -21.82 -4.37 -11.58
CA TRP A 182 -20.46 -4.90 -11.72
C TRP A 182 -19.54 -3.99 -12.56
N LEU A 183 -20.11 -2.96 -13.20
CA LEU A 183 -19.41 -2.10 -14.15
C LEU A 183 -18.79 -0.93 -13.42
N ARG A 184 -17.48 -0.72 -13.62
CA ARG A 184 -16.74 0.37 -13.00
C ARG A 184 -17.02 1.69 -13.69
N GLY A 185 -17.38 2.70 -12.91
CA GLY A 185 -17.61 4.06 -13.33
C GLY A 185 -16.40 4.97 -13.08
N LYS A 186 -16.67 6.23 -12.75
CA LYS A 186 -15.65 7.22 -12.35
C LYS A 186 -14.96 6.79 -11.06
N ALA A 187 -13.69 7.16 -10.92
CA ALA A 187 -12.92 6.96 -9.70
C ALA A 187 -12.00 8.16 -9.44
#